data_5fdaca565b6e5911e4449a243a28e857
#
_entry.id   5fdaca565b6e5911e4449a243a28e857
#
_cell.length_a   1.000
_cell.length_b   1.000
_cell.length_c   1.000
_cell.angle_alpha   90.00
_cell.angle_beta   90.00
_cell.angle_gamma   90.00
#
_symmetry.space_group_name_H-M   'P 1'
#
loop_
_entity.id
_entity.type
_entity.pdbx_description
1 polymer ?
#
loop_
_entity_poly.entity_id
_entity_poly.type
_entity_poly.pdbx_seq_one_letter_code
_entity_poly.pdbx_strand_id
1 'polypeptide(L)'
;MDCFAALAMTVKQHLRFPMTITVFIRYQLDPFKRAQFEQYSKNWLTIIPKCGGDLIGYWMPHEDTNNIAFALISFDSLAAYESYRARLRADKEGMANFDFAEQNRFILAEERTFLRKVAA
;
A
#
# COMPACT_ATOMS: atom_id res chain seq x y z
N MET A 1 17.67 18.33 32.91
CA MET A 1 18.10 18.06 31.54
C MET A 1 17.40 16.83 30.97
N ASP A 2 17.47 15.73 31.67
CA ASP A 2 16.85 14.50 31.17
C ASP A 2 15.36 14.60 31.06
N CYS A 3 14.69 15.23 32.02
CA CYS A 3 13.24 15.43 31.94
C CYS A 3 12.83 16.24 30.72
N PHE A 4 13.62 17.24 30.40
CA PHE A 4 13.34 18.09 29.26
C PHE A 4 13.53 17.32 27.95
N ALA A 5 14.60 16.55 27.85
CA ALA A 5 14.85 15.74 26.68
C ALA A 5 13.77 14.66 26.50
N ALA A 6 13.37 14.01 27.59
CA ALA A 6 12.32 13.02 27.55
C ALA A 6 10.98 13.63 27.11
N LEU A 7 10.70 14.83 27.62
CA LEU A 7 9.48 15.53 27.24
C LEU A 7 9.49 15.87 25.74
N ALA A 8 10.60 16.35 25.24
CA ALA A 8 10.73 16.68 23.83
C ALA A 8 10.53 15.44 22.95
N MET A 9 11.09 14.31 23.34
CA MET A 9 10.91 13.05 22.61
C MET A 9 9.46 12.58 22.65
N THR A 10 8.80 12.70 23.79
CA THR A 10 7.40 12.33 23.94
C THR A 10 6.52 13.19 23.02
N VAL A 11 6.79 14.48 22.99
CA VAL A 11 6.03 15.39 22.12
C VAL A 11 6.24 15.00 20.65
N LYS A 12 7.46 14.70 20.23
CA LYS A 12 7.73 14.26 18.87
C LYS A 12 6.97 12.99 18.53
N GLN A 13 7.00 11.99 19.41
CA GLN A 13 6.27 10.74 19.19
C GLN A 13 4.77 10.99 19.09
N HIS A 14 4.26 11.81 19.98
CA HIS A 14 2.85 12.14 19.96
C HIS A 14 2.44 12.82 18.66
N LEU A 15 3.24 13.76 18.19
CA LEU A 15 2.99 14.47 16.93
C LEU A 15 3.11 13.55 15.71
N ARG A 16 3.85 12.44 15.83
CA ARG A 16 4.00 11.49 14.72
C ARG A 16 2.77 10.62 14.52
N PHE A 17 1.96 10.39 15.55
CA PHE A 17 0.76 9.56 15.44
C PHE A 17 -0.17 10.01 14.33
N PRO A 18 -0.53 11.31 14.24
CA PRO A 18 -1.40 11.76 13.14
C PRO A 18 -0.75 11.66 11.78
N MET A 19 0.54 11.30 11.72
CA MET A 19 1.29 11.25 10.46
C MET A 19 1.30 9.87 9.81
N THR A 20 0.75 8.86 10.48
CA THR A 20 0.56 7.55 9.86
C THR A 20 -0.41 7.70 8.70
N ILE A 21 0.03 7.22 7.55
CA ILE A 21 -0.74 7.34 6.30
C ILE A 21 -1.13 5.94 5.84
N THR A 22 -2.40 5.78 5.49
CA THR A 22 -2.86 4.54 4.86
C THR A 22 -3.23 4.85 3.42
N VAL A 23 -2.60 4.15 2.51
CA VAL A 23 -2.90 4.28 1.08
C VAL A 23 -4.02 3.30 0.75
N PHE A 24 -5.13 3.84 0.29
CA PHE A 24 -6.27 3.06 -0.16
C PHE A 24 -6.25 3.03 -1.68
N ILE A 25 -6.15 1.85 -2.26
CA ILE A 25 -6.10 1.69 -3.70
C ILE A 25 -7.37 1.01 -4.18
N ARG A 26 -8.06 1.65 -5.10
CA ARG A 26 -9.21 1.06 -5.77
C ARG A 26 -8.82 0.73 -7.19
N TYR A 27 -9.01 -0.55 -7.56
CA TYR A 27 -8.66 -1.04 -8.89
C TYR A 27 -9.93 -1.32 -9.68
N GLN A 28 -9.96 -0.88 -10.91
CA GLN A 28 -10.95 -1.34 -11.88
C GLN A 28 -10.26 -2.39 -12.75
N LEU A 29 -10.80 -3.59 -12.76
CA LEU A 29 -10.19 -4.74 -13.41
C LEU A 29 -10.91 -5.09 -14.71
N ASP A 30 -10.18 -5.77 -15.60
CA ASP A 30 -10.78 -6.53 -16.67
C ASP A 30 -11.45 -7.76 -16.03
N PRO A 31 -12.79 -7.87 -16.09
CA PRO A 31 -13.49 -8.96 -15.40
C PRO A 31 -13.12 -10.35 -15.92
N PHE A 32 -12.57 -10.44 -17.12
CA PHE A 32 -12.13 -11.71 -17.70
C PHE A 32 -10.71 -12.11 -17.24
N LYS A 33 -10.03 -11.23 -16.51
CA LYS A 33 -8.66 -11.45 -16.07
C LYS A 33 -8.51 -11.37 -14.54
N ARG A 34 -9.58 -11.66 -13.82
CA ARG A 34 -9.55 -11.57 -12.34
C ARG A 34 -8.53 -12.51 -11.72
N ALA A 35 -8.37 -13.71 -12.27
CA ALA A 35 -7.39 -14.67 -11.76
C ALA A 35 -5.97 -14.14 -11.86
N GLN A 36 -5.66 -13.41 -12.91
CA GLN A 36 -4.34 -12.79 -13.08
C GLN A 36 -4.12 -11.68 -12.06
N PHE A 37 -5.14 -10.87 -11.80
CA PHE A 37 -5.03 -9.84 -10.76
C PHE A 37 -4.87 -10.48 -9.38
N GLU A 38 -5.54 -11.58 -9.11
CA GLU A 38 -5.38 -12.29 -7.84
C GLU A 38 -3.95 -12.78 -7.67
N GLN A 39 -3.34 -13.33 -8.71
CA GLN A 39 -1.92 -13.73 -8.66
C GLN A 39 -1.01 -12.53 -8.44
N TYR A 40 -1.27 -11.42 -9.11
CA TYR A 40 -0.57 -10.16 -8.91
C TYR A 40 -0.65 -9.71 -7.44
N SER A 41 -1.84 -9.78 -6.85
CA SER A 41 -2.06 -9.44 -5.45
C SER A 41 -1.29 -10.37 -4.51
N LYS A 42 -1.30 -11.67 -4.79
CA LYS A 42 -0.55 -12.66 -4.00
C LYS A 42 0.95 -12.36 -4.01
N ASN A 43 1.48 -11.97 -5.15
CA ASN A 43 2.89 -11.61 -5.26
C ASN A 43 3.23 -10.43 -4.35
N TRP A 44 2.34 -9.44 -4.27
CA TRP A 44 2.54 -8.30 -3.39
C TRP A 44 2.53 -8.65 -1.91
N LEU A 45 1.90 -9.74 -1.50
CA LEU A 45 1.82 -10.11 -0.08
C LEU A 45 3.20 -10.32 0.54
N THR A 46 4.20 -10.69 -0.24
CA THR A 46 5.58 -10.84 0.23
C THR A 46 6.45 -9.65 -0.15
N ILE A 47 6.23 -9.06 -1.32
CA ILE A 47 7.07 -7.98 -1.83
C ILE A 47 6.87 -6.68 -1.05
N ILE A 48 5.63 -6.30 -0.79
CA ILE A 48 5.33 -5.04 -0.11
C ILE A 48 5.93 -4.98 1.29
N PRO A 49 5.74 -6.01 2.15
CA PRO A 49 6.40 -6.00 3.46
C PRO A 49 7.91 -5.96 3.37
N LYS A 50 8.50 -6.69 2.44
CA LYS A 50 9.95 -6.70 2.22
C LYS A 50 10.47 -5.30 1.88
N CYS A 51 9.69 -4.51 1.18
CA CYS A 51 10.09 -3.16 0.77
C CYS A 51 9.68 -2.07 1.77
N GLY A 52 9.09 -2.45 2.90
CA GLY A 52 8.82 -1.52 3.98
C GLY A 52 7.38 -1.03 4.10
N GLY A 53 6.45 -1.61 3.35
CA GLY A 53 5.04 -1.30 3.47
C GLY A 53 4.34 -2.22 4.47
N ASP A 54 3.46 -1.67 5.29
CA ASP A 54 2.59 -2.46 6.14
C ASP A 54 1.32 -2.79 5.35
N LEU A 55 1.34 -3.92 4.67
CA LEU A 55 0.23 -4.35 3.83
C LEU A 55 -0.88 -4.91 4.70
N ILE A 56 -1.99 -4.18 4.76
CA ILE A 56 -3.16 -4.64 5.51
C ILE A 56 -3.85 -5.75 4.73
N GLY A 57 -3.97 -5.63 3.42
CA GLY A 57 -4.48 -6.69 2.59
C GLY A 57 -4.89 -6.24 1.20
N TYR A 58 -5.23 -7.23 0.41
CA TYR A 58 -5.88 -7.07 -0.89
C TYR A 58 -7.26 -7.73 -0.81
N TRP A 59 -8.23 -7.16 -1.49
CA TRP A 59 -9.60 -7.70 -1.53
C TRP A 59 -10.05 -7.84 -2.98
N MET A 60 -10.52 -9.05 -3.29
CA MET A 60 -11.09 -9.37 -4.60
C MET A 60 -12.59 -9.14 -4.59
N PRO A 61 -13.21 -8.83 -5.72
CA PRO A 61 -14.67 -8.81 -5.82
C PRO A 61 -15.26 -10.20 -5.53
N HIS A 62 -16.29 -10.25 -4.71
CA HIS A 62 -16.94 -11.52 -4.33
C HIS A 62 -18.33 -11.63 -4.96
N GLU A 63 -19.19 -10.63 -4.72
CA GLU A 63 -20.54 -10.58 -5.30
C GLU A 63 -20.82 -9.17 -5.82
N ASP A 64 -21.81 -9.05 -6.69
CA ASP A 64 -22.31 -7.85 -7.34
C ASP A 64 -21.30 -7.27 -8.29
N THR A 65 -20.33 -6.48 -7.85
CA THR A 65 -19.30 -6.01 -8.78
C THR A 65 -18.33 -7.16 -9.06
N ASN A 66 -17.95 -7.28 -10.31
CA ASN A 66 -17.01 -8.33 -10.73
C ASN A 66 -15.66 -7.77 -11.16
N ASN A 67 -15.49 -6.45 -11.06
CA ASN A 67 -14.32 -5.78 -11.61
C ASN A 67 -13.72 -4.72 -10.68
N ILE A 68 -14.12 -4.69 -9.40
CA ILE A 68 -13.57 -3.72 -8.44
C ILE A 68 -12.84 -4.49 -7.34
N ALA A 69 -11.58 -4.12 -7.13
CA ALA A 69 -10.73 -4.70 -6.10
C ALA A 69 -10.10 -3.58 -5.28
N PHE A 70 -9.59 -3.90 -4.11
CA PHE A 70 -9.04 -2.93 -3.19
C PHE A 70 -7.75 -3.41 -2.56
N ALA A 71 -6.90 -2.46 -2.17
CA ALA A 71 -5.74 -2.72 -1.34
C ALA A 71 -5.60 -1.61 -0.30
N LEU A 72 -5.08 -1.96 0.86
CA LEU A 72 -4.75 -1.01 1.92
C LEU A 72 -3.32 -1.27 2.38
N ILE A 73 -2.51 -0.22 2.39
CA ILE A 73 -1.11 -0.29 2.79
C ILE A 73 -0.82 0.91 3.70
N SER A 74 -0.29 0.66 4.88
CA SER A 74 0.02 1.72 5.85
C SER A 74 1.51 2.03 5.89
N PHE A 75 1.82 3.28 6.18
CA PHE A 75 3.19 3.79 6.30
C PHE A 75 3.24 4.75 7.49
N ASP A 76 4.41 4.84 8.11
CA ASP A 76 4.58 5.75 9.24
C ASP A 76 4.46 7.23 8.85
N SER A 77 4.74 7.54 7.60
CA SER A 77 4.71 8.92 7.09
C SER A 77 4.72 8.93 5.56
N LEU A 78 4.50 10.08 4.97
CA LEU A 78 4.67 10.24 3.52
C LEU A 78 6.11 10.00 3.09
N ALA A 79 7.08 10.39 3.93
CA ALA A 79 8.48 10.14 3.63
C ALA A 79 8.77 8.64 3.59
N ALA A 80 8.17 7.86 4.52
CA ALA A 80 8.29 6.41 4.52
C ALA A 80 7.68 5.81 3.25
N TYR A 81 6.57 6.35 2.79
CA TYR A 81 5.94 5.92 1.54
C TYR A 81 6.87 6.19 0.34
N GLU A 82 7.50 7.33 0.29
CA GLU A 82 8.44 7.66 -0.80
C GLU A 82 9.63 6.72 -0.82
N SER A 83 10.20 6.42 0.36
CA SER A 83 11.30 5.46 0.48
C SER A 83 10.88 4.07 0.03
N TYR A 84 9.68 3.64 0.40
CA TYR A 84 9.10 2.38 -0.04
C TYR A 84 8.97 2.34 -1.57
N ARG A 85 8.49 3.41 -2.20
CA ARG A 85 8.37 3.48 -3.66
C ARG A 85 9.72 3.33 -4.33
N ALA A 86 10.76 3.94 -3.78
CA ALA A 86 12.11 3.79 -4.30
C ALA A 86 12.62 2.36 -4.19
N ARG A 87 12.34 1.68 -3.06
CA ARG A 87 12.72 0.29 -2.87
C ARG A 87 11.99 -0.64 -3.83
N LEU A 88 10.72 -0.38 -4.10
CA LEU A 88 9.97 -1.17 -5.08
C LEU A 88 10.61 -1.10 -6.46
N ARG A 89 11.02 0.10 -6.88
CA ARG A 89 11.63 0.28 -8.20
C ARG A 89 13.00 -0.40 -8.30
N ALA A 90 13.67 -0.59 -7.17
CA ALA A 90 14.97 -1.28 -7.13
C ALA A 90 14.83 -2.79 -6.90
N ASP A 91 13.64 -3.27 -6.56
CA ASP A 91 13.41 -4.67 -6.27
C ASP A 91 13.03 -5.43 -7.54
N LYS A 92 13.76 -6.51 -7.84
CA LYS A 92 13.53 -7.28 -9.06
C LYS A 92 12.14 -7.91 -9.10
N GLU A 93 11.70 -8.46 -7.98
CA GLU A 93 10.37 -9.08 -7.90
C GLU A 93 9.27 -8.03 -8.02
N GLY A 94 9.46 -6.86 -7.41
CA GLY A 94 8.54 -5.76 -7.52
C GLY A 94 8.38 -5.29 -8.97
N MET A 95 9.49 -5.10 -9.66
CA MET A 95 9.47 -4.68 -11.06
C MET A 95 8.87 -5.76 -11.95
N ALA A 96 9.17 -7.03 -11.69
CA ALA A 96 8.57 -8.14 -12.44
C ALA A 96 7.04 -8.15 -12.26
N ASN A 97 6.57 -7.83 -11.07
CA ASN A 97 5.13 -7.81 -10.81
C ASN A 97 4.43 -6.64 -11.51
N PHE A 98 5.07 -5.47 -11.57
CA PHE A 98 4.57 -4.36 -12.37
C PHE A 98 4.53 -4.71 -13.86
N ASP A 99 5.57 -5.35 -14.36
CA ASP A 99 5.62 -5.79 -15.77
C ASP A 99 4.53 -6.81 -16.07
N PHE A 100 4.25 -7.71 -15.14
CA PHE A 100 3.19 -8.70 -15.27
C PHE A 100 1.84 -7.99 -15.47
N ALA A 101 1.56 -6.96 -14.67
CA ALA A 101 0.33 -6.19 -14.80
C ALA A 101 0.27 -5.43 -16.12
N GLU A 102 1.37 -4.81 -16.51
CA GLU A 102 1.41 -4.01 -17.72
C GLU A 102 1.24 -4.86 -18.97
N GLN A 103 1.91 -6.00 -19.03
CA GLN A 103 1.84 -6.90 -20.19
C GLN A 103 0.48 -7.54 -20.36
N ASN A 104 -0.18 -7.88 -19.25
CA ASN A 104 -1.45 -8.60 -19.29
C ASN A 104 -2.68 -7.71 -19.22
N ARG A 105 -2.50 -6.45 -18.86
CA ARG A 105 -3.54 -5.41 -18.90
C ARG A 105 -4.82 -5.78 -18.15
N PHE A 106 -4.66 -6.41 -16.98
CA PHE A 106 -5.83 -6.73 -16.15
C PHE A 106 -6.28 -5.58 -15.26
N ILE A 107 -5.45 -4.55 -15.09
CA ILE A 107 -5.84 -3.32 -14.37
C ILE A 107 -6.19 -2.27 -15.41
N LEU A 108 -7.46 -1.87 -15.44
CA LEU A 108 -7.95 -0.87 -16.39
C LEU A 108 -7.81 0.54 -15.83
N ALA A 109 -7.98 0.69 -14.53
CA ALA A 109 -7.82 1.97 -13.84
C ALA A 109 -7.45 1.74 -12.40
N GLU A 110 -6.76 2.69 -11.80
CA GLU A 110 -6.28 2.61 -10.43
C GLU A 110 -6.43 3.98 -9.78
N GLU A 111 -7.06 4.03 -8.62
CA GLU A 111 -7.20 5.25 -7.84
C GLU A 111 -6.51 5.06 -6.50
N ARG A 112 -5.67 6.01 -6.12
CA ARG A 112 -4.99 6.02 -4.83
C ARG A 112 -5.49 7.17 -4.00
N THR A 113 -5.91 6.86 -2.77
CA THR A 113 -6.34 7.86 -1.81
C THR A 113 -5.49 7.72 -0.57
N PHE A 114 -4.91 8.80 -0.14
CA PHE A 114 -4.06 8.83 1.04
C PHE A 114 -4.91 9.23 2.24
N LEU A 115 -5.04 8.33 3.18
CA LEU A 115 -5.96 8.46 4.31
C LEU A 115 -5.19 8.59 5.62
N ARG A 116 -5.76 9.30 6.54
CA ARG A 116 -5.29 9.37 7.92
C ARG A 116 -6.38 8.80 8.81
N LYS A 117 -6.02 7.83 9.64
CA LYS A 117 -6.99 7.22 10.55
C LYS A 117 -7.45 8.25 11.58
N VAL A 118 -8.75 8.32 11.78
CA VAL A 118 -9.31 9.16 12.86
C VAL A 118 -9.02 8.48 14.17
N ALA A 119 -8.34 9.21 15.07
CA ALA A 119 -8.01 8.71 16.39
C ALA A 119 -9.19 8.90 17.36
N ALA A 120 -9.30 8.01 18.30
CA ALA A 120 -10.31 8.10 19.35
C ALA A 120 -9.99 9.25 20.33
#